data_d63d88a540bfaed47e112620d1925e75
#
_entry.id   d63d88a540bfaed47e112620d1925e75
#
_cell.length_a   1.000
_cell.length_b   1.000
_cell.length_c   1.000
_cell.angle_alpha   90.00
_cell.angle_beta   90.00
_cell.angle_gamma   90.00
#
_symmetry.space_group_name_H-M   'P 1'
#
loop_
_entity.id
_entity.type
_entity.pdbx_description
1 polymer ?
#
loop_
_entity_poly.entity_id
_entity_poly.type
_entity_poly.pdbx_seq_one_letter_code
_entity_poly.pdbx_strand_id
1 'polypeptide(L)'
;MTKKDYAKITWPIFFQLISLPQKLTGLMPLLFGFAYAQYAFGRIDWINTLLYFLAQFCVALFVSGFNHVQDFKKAKDSKYLETTNIISYRHLNPKHVLYLMFSFLLIACSIGIILVFRTNLILLFIGGAAIFVAIFYTAGPIPLSRLPLGEMLSGPVEGFGTVFIASFINMPYLPIFLSFHSEWIVNLTVNLAVLFQLLLVGLPFAILDSTVMFADNICDLKQDIKNERYTLPFYLGKKKAVQIYPFWPSTALLFILISVIFNICQSGVYWFFFYYPG
;
A
#
# COMPACT_ATOMS: atom_id res chain seq x y z
N MET A 1 -14.19 -13.53 -36.58
CA MET A 1 -14.00 -12.85 -35.28
C MET A 1 -13.92 -11.35 -35.55
N THR A 2 -15.01 -10.62 -35.32
CA THR A 2 -15.04 -9.17 -35.48
C THR A 2 -14.06 -8.53 -34.50
N LYS A 3 -13.16 -7.64 -35.02
CA LYS A 3 -12.32 -6.78 -34.19
C LYS A 3 -13.25 -6.05 -33.22
N LYS A 4 -13.21 -6.39 -31.91
CA LYS A 4 -13.90 -5.58 -30.90
C LYS A 4 -13.29 -4.18 -30.97
N ASP A 5 -14.09 -3.19 -31.32
CA ASP A 5 -13.68 -1.79 -31.25
C ASP A 5 -13.55 -1.39 -29.78
N TYR A 6 -12.30 -1.42 -29.28
CA TYR A 6 -11.99 -0.97 -27.93
C TYR A 6 -11.84 0.55 -27.89
N ALA A 7 -12.33 1.15 -26.81
CA ALA A 7 -12.16 2.57 -26.57
C ALA A 7 -10.68 2.92 -26.29
N LYS A 8 -10.25 4.11 -26.72
CA LYS A 8 -8.93 4.65 -26.38
C LYS A 8 -8.89 5.11 -24.94
N ILE A 9 -7.76 4.91 -24.26
CA ILE A 9 -7.53 5.44 -22.92
C ILE A 9 -7.25 6.94 -23.06
N THR A 10 -8.24 7.77 -22.69
CA THR A 10 -8.10 9.22 -22.58
C THR A 10 -7.69 9.62 -21.17
N TRP A 11 -7.24 10.86 -20.93
CA TRP A 11 -6.87 11.34 -19.60
C TRP A 11 -7.96 11.14 -18.53
N PRO A 12 -9.24 11.49 -18.79
CA PRO A 12 -10.30 11.23 -17.81
C PRO A 12 -10.49 9.74 -17.49
N ILE A 13 -10.40 8.87 -18.50
CA ILE A 13 -10.49 7.42 -18.31
C ILE A 13 -9.26 6.92 -17.53
N PHE A 14 -8.08 7.44 -17.82
CA PHE A 14 -6.86 7.10 -17.07
C PHE A 14 -6.99 7.46 -15.59
N PHE A 15 -7.44 8.67 -15.27
CA PHE A 15 -7.64 9.09 -13.86
C PHE A 15 -8.68 8.23 -13.12
N GLN A 16 -9.74 7.80 -13.81
CA GLN A 16 -10.70 6.84 -13.27
C GLN A 16 -10.06 5.46 -13.05
N LEU A 17 -9.26 4.99 -14.03
CA LEU A 17 -8.58 3.68 -13.97
C LEU A 17 -7.60 3.58 -12.80
N ILE A 18 -6.91 4.66 -12.47
CA ILE A 18 -5.97 4.69 -11.34
C ILE A 18 -6.62 5.04 -10.01
N SER A 19 -7.94 5.36 -9.99
CA SER A 19 -8.66 5.78 -8.78
C SER A 19 -7.95 6.93 -8.06
N LEU A 20 -7.64 8.01 -8.80
CA LEU A 20 -6.77 9.11 -8.36
C LEU A 20 -7.12 9.68 -6.95
N PRO A 21 -8.39 9.93 -6.57
CA PRO A 21 -8.70 10.44 -5.24
C PRO A 21 -8.21 9.54 -4.11
N GLN A 22 -8.33 8.21 -4.27
CA GLN A 22 -7.86 7.25 -3.28
C GLN A 22 -6.33 7.22 -3.17
N LYS A 23 -5.60 7.59 -4.23
CA LYS A 23 -4.13 7.66 -4.19
C LYS A 23 -3.60 8.83 -3.39
N LEU A 24 -4.38 9.92 -3.29
CA LEU A 24 -4.01 11.07 -2.46
C LEU A 24 -4.02 10.72 -0.97
N THR A 25 -4.95 9.88 -0.52
CA THR A 25 -4.97 9.41 0.88
C THR A 25 -3.78 8.51 1.20
N GLY A 26 -3.33 7.68 0.25
CA GLY A 26 -2.13 6.85 0.37
C GLY A 26 -0.81 7.61 0.48
N LEU A 27 -0.80 8.93 0.22
CA LEU A 27 0.39 9.77 0.43
C LEU A 27 0.65 10.07 1.91
N MET A 28 -0.34 9.99 2.78
CA MET A 28 -0.19 10.36 4.20
C MET A 28 0.86 9.50 4.94
N PRO A 29 0.87 8.15 4.84
CA PRO A 29 1.91 7.33 5.42
C PRO A 29 3.31 7.69 4.89
N LEU A 30 3.42 8.01 3.59
CA LEU A 30 4.66 8.38 2.94
C LEU A 30 5.23 9.69 3.51
N LEU A 31 4.41 10.74 3.52
CA LEU A 31 4.79 12.06 4.03
C LEU A 31 5.15 11.98 5.52
N PHE A 32 4.39 11.20 6.29
CA PHE A 32 4.67 10.99 7.70
C PHE A 32 6.02 10.28 7.90
N GLY A 33 6.32 9.24 7.12
CA GLY A 33 7.60 8.54 7.20
C GLY A 33 8.80 9.48 6.93
N PHE A 34 8.68 10.39 5.97
CA PHE A 34 9.71 11.42 5.72
C PHE A 34 9.82 12.42 6.87
N ALA A 35 8.69 12.92 7.38
CA ALA A 35 8.67 13.84 8.51
C ALA A 35 9.26 13.19 9.79
N TYR A 36 8.94 11.91 10.02
CA TYR A 36 9.50 11.15 11.12
C TYR A 36 11.02 10.97 10.99
N ALA A 37 11.53 10.68 9.79
CA ALA A 37 12.96 10.59 9.54
C ALA A 37 13.67 11.92 9.86
N GLN A 38 13.13 13.05 9.41
CA GLN A 38 13.65 14.37 9.75
C GLN A 38 13.62 14.65 11.25
N TYR A 39 12.51 14.31 11.91
CA TYR A 39 12.35 14.52 13.35
C TYR A 39 13.28 13.64 14.18
N ALA A 40 13.31 12.34 13.93
CA ALA A 40 14.01 11.37 14.76
C ALA A 40 15.52 11.32 14.48
N PHE A 41 15.93 11.60 13.24
CA PHE A 41 17.33 11.44 12.78
C PHE A 41 17.96 12.74 12.27
N GLY A 42 17.20 13.85 12.24
CA GLY A 42 17.68 15.16 11.80
C GLY A 42 18.15 15.22 10.35
N ARG A 43 17.72 14.26 9.53
CA ARG A 43 18.23 14.10 8.16
C ARG A 43 17.13 13.69 7.17
N ILE A 44 17.17 14.33 5.98
CA ILE A 44 16.47 13.88 4.77
C ILE A 44 17.48 13.80 3.63
N ASP A 45 17.56 12.63 3.00
CA ASP A 45 18.19 12.45 1.70
C ASP A 45 17.16 12.74 0.61
N TRP A 46 17.19 13.94 0.05
CA TRP A 46 16.21 14.40 -0.94
C TRP A 46 16.18 13.55 -2.20
N ILE A 47 17.31 12.94 -2.59
CA ILE A 47 17.38 12.06 -3.76
C ILE A 47 16.65 10.76 -3.45
N ASN A 48 16.94 10.11 -2.33
CA ASN A 48 16.27 8.89 -1.90
C ASN A 48 14.77 9.12 -1.70
N THR A 49 14.41 10.26 -1.09
CA THR A 49 13.03 10.69 -0.85
C THR A 49 12.26 10.82 -2.17
N LEU A 50 12.82 11.53 -3.16
CA LEU A 50 12.19 11.69 -4.48
C LEU A 50 12.08 10.36 -5.23
N LEU A 51 13.13 9.56 -5.22
CA LEU A 51 13.14 8.24 -5.86
C LEU A 51 12.06 7.34 -5.24
N TYR A 52 11.97 7.29 -3.92
CA TYR A 52 10.94 6.47 -3.26
C TYR A 52 9.53 7.00 -3.53
N PHE A 53 9.32 8.31 -3.48
CA PHE A 53 8.04 8.91 -3.85
C PHE A 53 7.58 8.48 -5.25
N LEU A 54 8.47 8.57 -6.24
CA LEU A 54 8.17 8.16 -7.62
C LEU A 54 7.91 6.65 -7.74
N ALA A 55 8.72 5.82 -7.07
CA ALA A 55 8.54 4.37 -7.06
C ALA A 55 7.19 3.99 -6.43
N GLN A 56 6.87 4.52 -5.24
CA GLN A 56 5.62 4.25 -4.52
C GLN A 56 4.41 4.71 -5.33
N PHE A 57 4.50 5.87 -5.99
CA PHE A 57 3.45 6.36 -6.86
C PHE A 57 3.22 5.41 -8.04
N CYS A 58 4.28 4.96 -8.71
CA CYS A 58 4.19 3.98 -9.79
C CYS A 58 3.58 2.63 -9.33
N VAL A 59 3.95 2.13 -8.14
CA VAL A 59 3.33 0.93 -7.55
C VAL A 59 1.84 1.16 -7.33
N ALA A 60 1.45 2.31 -6.78
CA ALA A 60 0.06 2.65 -6.53
C ALA A 60 -0.78 2.71 -7.82
N LEU A 61 -0.22 3.26 -8.92
CA LEU A 61 -0.85 3.25 -10.24
C LEU A 61 -1.00 1.82 -10.77
N PHE A 62 0.06 1.01 -10.66
CA PHE A 62 0.04 -0.39 -11.07
C PHE A 62 -1.08 -1.15 -10.35
N VAL A 63 -1.12 -1.11 -9.02
CA VAL A 63 -2.09 -1.86 -8.20
C VAL A 63 -3.52 -1.52 -8.60
N SER A 64 -3.87 -0.24 -8.79
CA SER A 64 -5.24 0.16 -9.14
C SER A 64 -5.70 -0.42 -10.46
N GLY A 65 -4.98 -0.16 -11.54
CA GLY A 65 -5.39 -0.64 -12.85
C GLY A 65 -5.28 -2.16 -12.99
N PHE A 66 -4.30 -2.77 -12.31
CA PHE A 66 -4.16 -4.23 -12.26
C PHE A 66 -5.35 -4.89 -11.57
N ASN A 67 -5.82 -4.34 -10.44
CA ASN A 67 -7.00 -4.82 -9.72
C ASN A 67 -8.24 -4.78 -10.62
N HIS A 68 -8.48 -3.65 -11.32
CA HIS A 68 -9.62 -3.54 -12.25
C HIS A 68 -9.61 -4.62 -13.33
N VAL A 69 -8.43 -4.96 -13.89
CA VAL A 69 -8.31 -6.01 -14.90
C VAL A 69 -8.53 -7.39 -14.30
N GLN A 70 -8.00 -7.66 -13.10
CA GLN A 70 -8.20 -8.96 -12.44
C GLN A 70 -9.66 -9.16 -12.05
N ASP A 71 -10.31 -8.11 -11.54
CA ASP A 71 -11.75 -8.16 -11.21
C ASP A 71 -12.60 -8.34 -12.46
N PHE A 72 -12.26 -7.66 -13.58
CA PHE A 72 -12.93 -7.92 -14.87
C PHE A 72 -12.86 -9.39 -15.29
N LYS A 73 -11.69 -10.02 -15.14
CA LYS A 73 -11.47 -11.42 -15.53
C LYS A 73 -12.23 -12.41 -14.64
N LYS A 74 -12.46 -12.06 -13.38
CA LYS A 74 -13.01 -12.96 -12.35
C LYS A 74 -14.46 -12.63 -11.98
N ALA A 75 -15.01 -11.52 -12.50
CA ALA A 75 -16.38 -11.12 -12.22
C ALA A 75 -17.39 -12.11 -12.78
N LYS A 76 -18.41 -12.42 -11.98
CA LYS A 76 -19.55 -13.28 -12.33
C LYS A 76 -20.86 -12.49 -12.44
N ASP A 77 -20.95 -11.35 -11.76
CA ASP A 77 -22.11 -10.46 -11.79
C ASP A 77 -22.07 -9.57 -13.03
N SER A 78 -23.01 -9.76 -13.97
CA SER A 78 -23.12 -8.95 -15.20
C SER A 78 -23.39 -7.48 -14.88
N LYS A 79 -24.19 -7.18 -13.85
CA LYS A 79 -24.47 -5.81 -13.42
C LYS A 79 -23.19 -5.10 -12.96
N TYR A 80 -22.32 -5.78 -12.21
CA TYR A 80 -21.01 -5.25 -11.84
C TYR A 80 -20.16 -4.87 -13.05
N LEU A 81 -20.12 -5.74 -14.06
CA LEU A 81 -19.39 -5.49 -15.30
C LEU A 81 -19.93 -4.28 -16.06
N GLU A 82 -21.26 -4.11 -16.10
CA GLU A 82 -21.91 -3.03 -16.84
C GLU A 82 -21.83 -1.67 -16.15
N THR A 83 -21.79 -1.62 -14.82
CA THR A 83 -21.96 -0.39 -14.05
C THR A 83 -20.73 0.04 -13.23
N THR A 84 -19.87 -0.91 -12.83
CA THR A 84 -18.82 -0.65 -11.84
C THR A 84 -17.42 -0.88 -12.39
N ASN A 85 -17.20 -2.01 -13.10
CA ASN A 85 -15.87 -2.33 -13.59
C ASN A 85 -15.48 -1.48 -14.80
N ILE A 86 -14.50 -0.59 -14.64
CA ILE A 86 -14.09 0.37 -15.68
C ILE A 86 -13.63 -0.29 -16.99
N ILE A 87 -13.03 -1.48 -16.93
CA ILE A 87 -12.59 -2.21 -18.12
C ILE A 87 -13.78 -2.56 -18.99
N SER A 88 -14.88 -2.99 -18.36
CA SER A 88 -16.09 -3.42 -19.06
C SER A 88 -16.94 -2.23 -19.53
N TYR A 89 -17.37 -1.33 -18.62
CA TYR A 89 -18.30 -0.27 -18.99
C TYR A 89 -17.70 0.81 -19.90
N ARG A 90 -16.35 0.95 -19.93
CA ARG A 90 -15.63 1.81 -20.87
C ARG A 90 -15.14 1.06 -22.11
N HIS A 91 -15.43 -0.22 -22.24
CA HIS A 91 -14.98 -1.07 -23.36
C HIS A 91 -13.46 -0.99 -23.61
N LEU A 92 -12.65 -0.99 -22.53
CA LEU A 92 -11.20 -0.94 -22.62
C LEU A 92 -10.63 -2.30 -23.02
N ASN A 93 -9.49 -2.29 -23.73
CA ASN A 93 -8.75 -3.52 -24.00
C ASN A 93 -7.97 -3.94 -22.74
N PRO A 94 -8.32 -5.08 -22.08
CA PRO A 94 -7.66 -5.52 -20.86
C PRO A 94 -6.15 -5.76 -21.05
N LYS A 95 -5.71 -6.20 -22.25
CA LYS A 95 -4.30 -6.42 -22.53
C LYS A 95 -3.52 -5.10 -22.58
N HIS A 96 -4.07 -4.07 -23.22
CA HIS A 96 -3.43 -2.76 -23.28
C HIS A 96 -3.31 -2.13 -21.89
N VAL A 97 -4.39 -2.27 -21.06
CA VAL A 97 -4.33 -1.81 -19.68
C VAL A 97 -3.26 -2.56 -18.90
N LEU A 98 -3.16 -3.89 -19.04
CA LEU A 98 -2.11 -4.67 -18.39
C LEU A 98 -0.70 -4.21 -18.79
N TYR A 99 -0.44 -4.01 -20.07
CA TYR A 99 0.86 -3.51 -20.52
C TYR A 99 1.20 -2.16 -19.92
N LEU A 100 0.23 -1.24 -19.88
CA LEU A 100 0.40 0.06 -19.24
C LEU A 100 0.70 -0.08 -17.74
N MET A 101 -0.01 -0.95 -17.03
CA MET A 101 0.21 -1.17 -15.59
C MET A 101 1.58 -1.81 -15.32
N PHE A 102 1.96 -2.83 -16.10
CA PHE A 102 3.27 -3.45 -15.96
C PHE A 102 4.43 -2.50 -16.33
N SER A 103 4.22 -1.51 -17.20
CA SER A 103 5.24 -0.47 -17.43
C SER A 103 5.49 0.38 -16.19
N PHE A 104 4.44 0.74 -15.43
CA PHE A 104 4.61 1.41 -14.14
C PHE A 104 5.34 0.54 -13.12
N LEU A 105 4.99 -0.76 -13.04
CA LEU A 105 5.70 -1.68 -12.17
C LEU A 105 7.19 -1.79 -12.54
N LEU A 106 7.50 -1.87 -13.82
CA LEU A 106 8.90 -1.91 -14.30
C LEU A 106 9.67 -0.64 -13.89
N ILE A 107 9.05 0.54 -14.05
CA ILE A 107 9.64 1.81 -13.60
C ILE A 107 9.89 1.77 -12.10
N ALA A 108 8.90 1.34 -11.31
CA ALA A 108 9.03 1.24 -9.86
C ALA A 108 10.16 0.28 -9.44
N CYS A 109 10.26 -0.90 -10.07
CA CYS A 109 11.33 -1.86 -9.82
C CYS A 109 12.70 -1.29 -10.18
N SER A 110 12.81 -0.58 -11.32
CA SER A 110 14.08 0.06 -11.72
C SER A 110 14.53 1.12 -10.72
N ILE A 111 13.61 1.96 -10.26
CA ILE A 111 13.90 2.95 -9.20
C ILE A 111 14.22 2.24 -7.88
N GLY A 112 13.49 1.18 -7.53
CA GLY A 112 13.76 0.37 -6.33
C GLY A 112 15.18 -0.21 -6.32
N ILE A 113 15.66 -0.71 -7.46
CA ILE A 113 17.04 -1.20 -7.61
C ILE A 113 18.04 -0.06 -7.38
N ILE A 114 17.80 1.14 -7.93
CA ILE A 114 18.66 2.31 -7.67
C ILE A 114 18.70 2.62 -6.17
N LEU A 115 17.55 2.58 -5.48
CA LEU A 115 17.48 2.79 -4.03
C LEU A 115 18.26 1.72 -3.25
N VAL A 116 18.23 0.45 -3.68
CA VAL A 116 19.03 -0.63 -3.07
C VAL A 116 20.52 -0.29 -3.11
N PHE A 117 21.05 0.13 -4.27
CA PHE A 117 22.45 0.54 -4.41
C PHE A 117 22.81 1.79 -3.62
N ARG A 118 21.85 2.67 -3.37
CA ARG A 118 22.05 3.89 -2.57
C ARG A 118 21.93 3.67 -1.07
N THR A 119 21.31 2.57 -0.64
CA THR A 119 21.01 2.27 0.78
C THR A 119 21.65 0.96 1.22
N ASN A 120 20.92 -0.14 1.10
CA ASN A 120 21.39 -1.47 1.47
C ASN A 120 20.58 -2.57 0.76
N LEU A 121 21.22 -3.72 0.53
CA LEU A 121 20.60 -4.88 -0.13
C LEU A 121 19.35 -5.39 0.60
N ILE A 122 19.20 -5.17 1.91
CA ILE A 122 17.99 -5.56 2.66
C ILE A 122 16.73 -4.91 2.07
N LEU A 123 16.85 -3.72 1.48
CA LEU A 123 15.72 -3.04 0.84
C LEU A 123 15.17 -3.83 -0.36
N LEU A 124 16.00 -4.62 -1.05
CA LEU A 124 15.55 -5.51 -2.11
C LEU A 124 14.57 -6.57 -1.59
N PHE A 125 14.84 -7.14 -0.42
CA PHE A 125 13.96 -8.15 0.19
C PHE A 125 12.66 -7.52 0.69
N ILE A 126 12.75 -6.36 1.33
CA ILE A 126 11.58 -5.63 1.84
C ILE A 126 10.68 -5.16 0.68
N GLY A 127 11.27 -4.48 -0.32
CA GLY A 127 10.55 -4.03 -1.51
C GLY A 127 10.02 -5.19 -2.35
N GLY A 128 10.81 -6.26 -2.50
CA GLY A 128 10.40 -7.48 -3.19
C GLY A 128 9.19 -8.16 -2.54
N ALA A 129 9.18 -8.24 -1.20
CA ALA A 129 8.03 -8.76 -0.45
C ALA A 129 6.78 -7.88 -0.66
N ALA A 130 6.93 -6.55 -0.63
CA ALA A 130 5.82 -5.62 -0.88
C ALA A 130 5.24 -5.79 -2.30
N ILE A 131 6.10 -5.89 -3.33
CA ILE A 131 5.67 -6.13 -4.72
C ILE A 131 5.02 -7.51 -4.86
N PHE A 132 5.57 -8.54 -4.21
CA PHE A 132 4.96 -9.87 -4.18
C PHE A 132 3.53 -9.81 -3.65
N VAL A 133 3.32 -9.17 -2.50
CA VAL A 133 1.98 -8.97 -1.95
C VAL A 133 1.12 -8.16 -2.92
N ALA A 134 1.60 -7.05 -3.49
CA ALA A 134 0.84 -6.22 -4.43
C ALA A 134 0.33 -7.00 -5.65
N ILE A 135 1.11 -7.94 -6.18
CA ILE A 135 0.70 -8.79 -7.31
C ILE A 135 -0.29 -9.86 -6.86
N PHE A 136 0.05 -10.63 -5.81
CA PHE A 136 -0.75 -11.77 -5.36
C PHE A 136 -1.98 -11.37 -4.54
N TYR A 137 -2.09 -10.09 -4.18
CA TYR A 137 -3.28 -9.56 -3.54
C TYR A 137 -4.53 -9.78 -4.39
N THR A 138 -4.45 -9.55 -5.71
CA THR A 138 -5.59 -9.70 -6.64
C THR A 138 -5.38 -10.76 -7.71
N ALA A 139 -4.14 -11.18 -7.97
CA ALA A 139 -3.79 -12.20 -8.96
C ALA A 139 -3.58 -13.58 -8.30
N GLY A 140 -3.44 -14.59 -9.18
CA GLY A 140 -3.21 -15.97 -8.77
C GLY A 140 -4.48 -16.80 -8.63
N PRO A 141 -4.33 -18.09 -8.27
CA PRO A 141 -5.46 -19.02 -8.17
C PRO A 141 -6.39 -18.66 -7.00
N ILE A 142 -5.83 -18.19 -5.89
CA ILE A 142 -6.58 -17.75 -4.70
C ILE A 142 -6.06 -16.35 -4.31
N PRO A 143 -6.65 -15.27 -4.85
CA PRO A 143 -6.24 -13.91 -4.53
C PRO A 143 -6.52 -13.58 -3.06
N LEU A 144 -5.54 -12.96 -2.39
CA LEU A 144 -5.65 -12.59 -0.98
C LEU A 144 -6.80 -11.61 -0.71
N SER A 145 -7.12 -10.74 -1.68
CA SER A 145 -8.25 -9.81 -1.61
C SER A 145 -9.63 -10.47 -1.61
N ARG A 146 -9.72 -11.75 -1.93
CA ARG A 146 -10.98 -12.52 -1.92
C ARG A 146 -11.17 -13.31 -0.64
N LEU A 147 -10.19 -13.29 0.25
CA LEU A 147 -10.14 -13.98 1.54
C LEU A 147 -10.35 -12.98 2.69
N PRO A 148 -10.70 -13.45 3.90
CA PRO A 148 -10.80 -12.60 5.08
C PRO A 148 -9.42 -12.14 5.62
N LEU A 149 -8.41 -12.12 4.75
CA LEU A 149 -7.04 -11.68 5.03
C LEU A 149 -6.70 -10.35 4.34
N GLY A 150 -7.59 -9.88 3.45
CA GLY A 150 -7.35 -8.66 2.68
C GLY A 150 -7.11 -7.45 3.57
N GLU A 151 -7.96 -7.27 4.57
CA GLU A 151 -7.89 -6.18 5.53
C GLU A 151 -6.64 -6.27 6.41
N MET A 152 -6.22 -7.49 6.77
CA MET A 152 -5.04 -7.72 7.61
C MET A 152 -3.72 -7.54 6.87
N LEU A 153 -3.72 -7.63 5.55
CA LEU A 153 -2.51 -7.51 4.72
C LEU A 153 -2.34 -6.13 4.11
N SER A 154 -3.42 -5.43 3.79
CA SER A 154 -3.34 -4.09 3.20
C SER A 154 -2.62 -3.12 4.15
N GLY A 155 -3.06 -3.05 5.40
CA GLY A 155 -2.51 -2.15 6.39
C GLY A 155 -1.01 -2.33 6.65
N PRO A 156 -0.51 -3.53 6.95
CA PRO A 156 0.93 -3.76 7.11
C PRO A 156 1.76 -3.40 5.87
N VAL A 157 1.25 -3.59 4.66
CA VAL A 157 2.01 -3.29 3.44
C VAL A 157 1.89 -1.83 3.02
N GLU A 158 0.67 -1.30 2.90
CA GLU A 158 0.43 0.07 2.40
C GLU A 158 0.61 1.10 3.52
N GLY A 159 0.11 0.84 4.73
CA GLY A 159 0.25 1.73 5.87
C GLY A 159 1.64 1.66 6.50
N PHE A 160 1.94 0.58 7.24
CA PHE A 160 3.21 0.43 7.95
C PHE A 160 4.41 0.37 7.00
N GLY A 161 4.36 -0.45 5.94
CA GLY A 161 5.48 -0.65 5.01
C GLY A 161 5.91 0.65 4.34
N THR A 162 4.96 1.53 4.01
CA THR A 162 5.24 2.85 3.41
C THR A 162 5.96 3.76 4.41
N VAL A 163 5.47 3.86 5.66
CA VAL A 163 6.15 4.63 6.74
C VAL A 163 7.54 4.08 6.99
N PHE A 164 7.67 2.75 7.08
CA PHE A 164 8.92 2.08 7.34
C PHE A 164 9.97 2.39 6.27
N ILE A 165 9.66 2.17 4.99
CA ILE A 165 10.61 2.39 3.89
C ILE A 165 10.94 3.88 3.76
N ALA A 166 9.94 4.78 3.87
CA ALA A 166 10.15 6.22 3.82
C ALA A 166 11.12 6.70 4.90
N SER A 167 11.01 6.14 6.11
CA SER A 167 11.95 6.42 7.21
C SER A 167 13.31 5.77 6.95
N PHE A 168 13.32 4.48 6.60
CA PHE A 168 14.52 3.66 6.43
C PHE A 168 15.53 4.27 5.45
N ILE A 169 15.07 4.71 4.28
CA ILE A 169 15.95 5.27 3.23
C ILE A 169 16.61 6.61 3.61
N ASN A 170 16.14 7.22 4.68
CA ASN A 170 16.63 8.51 5.20
C ASN A 170 17.47 8.37 6.48
N MET A 171 17.57 7.16 7.05
CA MET A 171 18.33 6.94 8.29
C MET A 171 19.83 6.99 8.06
N PRO A 172 20.59 7.65 8.97
CA PRO A 172 22.06 7.64 8.93
C PRO A 172 22.63 6.26 9.27
N TYR A 173 21.92 5.50 10.13
CA TYR A 173 22.27 4.14 10.51
C TYR A 173 21.05 3.25 10.34
N LEU A 174 21.15 2.28 9.45
CA LEU A 174 20.01 1.42 9.12
C LEU A 174 19.68 0.48 10.28
N PRO A 175 18.38 0.31 10.62
CA PRO A 175 17.96 -0.58 11.70
C PRO A 175 18.15 -2.05 11.36
N ILE A 176 18.21 -2.38 10.08
CA ILE A 176 18.58 -3.68 9.53
C ILE A 176 19.65 -3.45 8.48
N PHE A 177 20.80 -4.07 8.63
CA PHE A 177 21.91 -3.91 7.70
C PHE A 177 22.49 -5.27 7.32
N LEU A 178 22.54 -5.53 6.01
CA LEU A 178 23.14 -6.73 5.43
C LEU A 178 24.49 -6.37 4.83
N SER A 179 25.56 -7.05 5.29
CA SER A 179 26.92 -6.87 4.77
C SER A 179 27.53 -8.21 4.34
N PHE A 180 28.37 -8.12 3.30
CA PHE A 180 29.08 -9.27 2.75
C PHE A 180 30.57 -9.06 2.97
N HIS A 181 31.27 -10.13 3.39
CA HIS A 181 32.71 -10.15 3.57
C HIS A 181 33.37 -11.06 2.51
N SER A 182 34.67 -10.91 2.34
CA SER A 182 35.45 -11.57 1.28
C SER A 182 35.41 -13.12 1.28
N GLU A 183 34.99 -13.73 2.37
CA GLU A 183 34.93 -15.21 2.56
C GLU A 183 33.50 -15.75 2.40
N TRP A 184 32.61 -15.08 1.66
CA TRP A 184 31.20 -15.44 1.53
C TRP A 184 30.43 -15.38 2.87
N ILE A 185 30.98 -14.70 3.87
CA ILE A 185 30.33 -14.51 5.15
C ILE A 185 29.29 -13.39 5.01
N VAL A 186 28.05 -13.69 5.38
CA VAL A 186 26.95 -12.73 5.39
C VAL A 186 26.62 -12.37 6.84
N ASN A 187 26.75 -11.08 7.18
CA ASN A 187 26.39 -10.56 8.49
C ASN A 187 25.10 -9.76 8.39
N LEU A 188 24.11 -10.13 9.22
CA LEU A 188 22.88 -9.39 9.40
C LEU A 188 22.90 -8.71 10.76
N THR A 189 22.99 -7.37 10.76
CA THR A 189 22.90 -6.56 11.97
C THR A 189 21.48 -6.05 12.12
N VAL A 190 20.88 -6.20 13.30
CA VAL A 190 19.52 -5.78 13.60
C VAL A 190 19.48 -4.94 14.87
N ASN A 191 19.02 -3.70 14.79
CA ASN A 191 18.75 -2.83 15.93
C ASN A 191 17.27 -2.94 16.33
N LEU A 192 17.00 -3.79 17.30
CA LEU A 192 15.62 -4.08 17.76
C LEU A 192 14.95 -2.84 18.36
N ALA A 193 15.69 -1.95 19.02
CA ALA A 193 15.12 -0.74 19.62
C ALA A 193 14.57 0.20 18.54
N VAL A 194 15.34 0.44 17.48
CA VAL A 194 14.92 1.28 16.35
C VAL A 194 13.78 0.62 15.57
N LEU A 195 13.82 -0.71 15.39
CA LEU A 195 12.70 -1.43 14.76
C LEU A 195 11.41 -1.32 15.57
N PHE A 196 11.50 -1.42 16.89
CA PHE A 196 10.34 -1.26 17.76
C PHE A 196 9.78 0.16 17.70
N GLN A 197 10.64 1.18 17.66
CA GLN A 197 10.21 2.56 17.45
C GLN A 197 9.46 2.73 16.12
N LEU A 198 10.04 2.23 15.01
CA LEU A 198 9.40 2.28 13.70
C LEU A 198 8.07 1.52 13.66
N LEU A 199 7.99 0.38 14.36
CA LEU A 199 6.75 -0.37 14.49
C LEU A 199 5.67 0.46 15.18
N LEU A 200 5.98 1.05 16.34
CA LEU A 200 5.01 1.86 17.09
C LEU A 200 4.53 3.08 16.29
N VAL A 201 5.43 3.71 15.55
CA VAL A 201 5.12 4.89 14.72
C VAL A 201 4.30 4.52 13.48
N GLY A 202 4.56 3.38 12.87
CA GLY A 202 3.89 2.93 11.65
C GLY A 202 2.57 2.18 11.90
N LEU A 203 2.39 1.55 13.08
CA LEU A 203 1.17 0.81 13.41
C LEU A 203 -0.13 1.60 13.26
N PRO A 204 -0.22 2.88 13.68
CA PRO A 204 -1.42 3.68 13.45
C PRO A 204 -1.84 3.72 11.98
N PHE A 205 -0.89 3.87 11.06
CA PHE A 205 -1.16 3.91 9.62
C PHE A 205 -1.58 2.53 9.09
N ALA A 206 -0.96 1.45 9.58
CA ALA A 206 -1.40 0.10 9.26
C ALA A 206 -2.86 -0.13 9.67
N ILE A 207 -3.23 0.27 10.87
CA ILE A 207 -4.58 0.11 11.40
C ILE A 207 -5.58 0.97 10.62
N LEU A 208 -5.24 2.23 10.33
CA LEU A 208 -6.11 3.13 9.58
C LEU A 208 -6.34 2.62 8.15
N ASP A 209 -5.31 2.16 7.46
CA ASP A 209 -5.43 1.60 6.13
C ASP A 209 -6.27 0.31 6.12
N SER A 210 -6.03 -0.60 7.07
CA SER A 210 -6.89 -1.77 7.30
C SER A 210 -8.35 -1.38 7.57
N THR A 211 -8.59 -0.26 8.27
CA THR A 211 -9.93 0.26 8.56
C THR A 211 -10.64 0.72 7.30
N VAL A 212 -9.94 1.41 6.40
CA VAL A 212 -10.49 1.83 5.10
C VAL A 212 -10.89 0.60 4.28
N MET A 213 -10.01 -0.40 4.17
CA MET A 213 -10.29 -1.64 3.46
C MET A 213 -11.49 -2.40 4.08
N PHE A 214 -11.59 -2.41 5.41
CA PHE A 214 -12.72 -3.05 6.10
C PHE A 214 -14.04 -2.32 5.83
N ALA A 215 -14.02 -0.98 5.78
CA ALA A 215 -15.20 -0.18 5.42
C ALA A 215 -15.67 -0.48 4.00
N ASP A 216 -14.76 -0.51 3.03
CA ASP A 216 -15.05 -0.84 1.63
C ASP A 216 -15.70 -2.22 1.53
N ASN A 217 -15.12 -3.24 2.18
CA ASN A 217 -15.66 -4.60 2.18
C ASN A 217 -17.03 -4.71 2.88
N ILE A 218 -17.33 -3.88 3.89
CA ILE A 218 -18.68 -3.80 4.50
C ILE A 218 -19.68 -3.20 3.50
N CYS A 219 -19.29 -2.15 2.78
CA CYS A 219 -20.15 -1.50 1.79
C CYS A 219 -20.43 -2.44 0.60
N ASP A 220 -19.42 -3.14 0.14
CA ASP A 220 -19.46 -3.96 -1.07
C ASP A 220 -19.91 -5.40 -0.82
N LEU A 221 -20.23 -5.78 0.44
CA LEU A 221 -20.54 -7.17 0.83
C LEU A 221 -21.52 -7.89 -0.08
N LYS A 222 -22.63 -7.24 -0.49
CA LYS A 222 -23.63 -7.86 -1.37
C LYS A 222 -23.09 -8.14 -2.77
N GLN A 223 -22.26 -7.26 -3.28
CA GLN A 223 -21.62 -7.37 -4.59
C GLN A 223 -20.48 -8.38 -4.57
N ASP A 224 -19.71 -8.39 -3.49
CA ASP A 224 -18.63 -9.33 -3.26
C ASP A 224 -19.13 -10.78 -3.26
N ILE A 225 -20.20 -11.08 -2.53
CA ILE A 225 -20.81 -12.42 -2.51
C ILE A 225 -21.21 -12.89 -3.92
N LYS A 226 -21.79 -12.01 -4.75
CA LYS A 226 -22.15 -12.35 -6.13
C LYS A 226 -20.94 -12.63 -7.02
N ASN A 227 -19.80 -12.03 -6.69
CA ASN A 227 -18.53 -12.24 -7.39
C ASN A 227 -17.62 -13.28 -6.71
N GLU A 228 -18.18 -14.06 -5.76
CA GLU A 228 -17.44 -15.09 -5.00
C GLU A 228 -16.21 -14.52 -4.26
N ARG A 229 -16.33 -13.30 -3.73
CA ARG A 229 -15.39 -12.70 -2.78
C ARG A 229 -15.95 -12.87 -1.38
N TYR A 230 -15.19 -13.57 -0.53
CA TYR A 230 -15.58 -13.88 0.85
C TYR A 230 -14.63 -13.18 1.82
N THR A 231 -14.79 -11.85 1.89
CA THR A 231 -14.02 -10.96 2.76
C THR A 231 -14.48 -11.08 4.22
N LEU A 232 -13.77 -10.47 5.16
CA LEU A 232 -14.05 -10.59 6.59
C LEU A 232 -15.52 -10.27 6.95
N PRO A 233 -16.20 -9.24 6.38
CA PRO A 233 -17.61 -8.98 6.62
C PRO A 233 -18.57 -10.13 6.23
N PHE A 234 -18.18 -10.99 5.31
CA PHE A 234 -18.98 -12.18 4.97
C PHE A 234 -19.10 -13.15 6.17
N TYR A 235 -17.99 -13.40 6.85
CA TYR A 235 -17.93 -14.32 7.99
C TYR A 235 -18.55 -13.73 9.27
N LEU A 236 -18.36 -12.41 9.48
CA LEU A 236 -18.92 -11.71 10.64
C LEU A 236 -20.41 -11.44 10.50
N GLY A 237 -20.90 -11.30 9.27
CA GLY A 237 -22.20 -10.72 8.94
C GLY A 237 -22.19 -9.19 9.06
N LYS A 238 -22.96 -8.53 8.17
CA LYS A 238 -22.97 -7.06 8.06
C LYS A 238 -23.21 -6.34 9.40
N LYS A 239 -24.15 -6.83 10.20
CA LYS A 239 -24.51 -6.19 11.49
C LYS A 239 -23.33 -6.15 12.47
N LYS A 240 -22.66 -7.29 12.66
CA LYS A 240 -21.48 -7.38 13.55
C LYS A 240 -20.29 -6.60 12.98
N ALA A 241 -20.06 -6.66 11.67
CA ALA A 241 -18.98 -5.90 11.03
C ALA A 241 -19.12 -4.39 11.28
N VAL A 242 -20.34 -3.83 11.12
CA VAL A 242 -20.63 -2.42 11.42
C VAL A 242 -20.47 -2.10 12.92
N GLN A 243 -20.81 -3.02 13.81
CA GLN A 243 -20.64 -2.81 15.26
C GLN A 243 -19.17 -2.81 15.69
N ILE A 244 -18.33 -3.63 15.04
CA ILE A 244 -16.89 -3.73 15.34
C ILE A 244 -16.11 -2.57 14.70
N TYR A 245 -16.57 -2.05 13.58
CA TYR A 245 -15.87 -1.02 12.80
C TYR A 245 -15.33 0.16 13.65
N PRO A 246 -16.09 0.81 14.57
CA PRO A 246 -15.59 1.95 15.32
C PRO A 246 -14.41 1.63 16.25
N PHE A 247 -14.30 0.37 16.71
CA PHE A 247 -13.21 -0.04 17.59
C PHE A 247 -11.87 -0.14 16.87
N TRP A 248 -11.90 -0.41 15.56
CA TRP A 248 -10.69 -0.60 14.78
C TRP A 248 -9.82 0.68 14.71
N PRO A 249 -10.33 1.83 14.24
CA PRO A 249 -9.54 3.07 14.27
C PRO A 249 -9.22 3.57 15.67
N SER A 250 -10.04 3.23 16.69
CA SER A 250 -9.75 3.58 18.07
C SER A 250 -8.45 2.94 18.59
N THR A 251 -8.08 1.75 18.07
CA THR A 251 -6.79 1.14 18.41
C THR A 251 -5.60 1.92 17.82
N ALA A 252 -5.77 2.61 16.70
CA ALA A 252 -4.71 3.49 16.14
C ALA A 252 -4.41 4.65 17.12
N LEU A 253 -5.45 5.25 17.70
CA LEU A 253 -5.27 6.32 18.72
C LEU A 253 -4.52 5.82 19.95
N LEU A 254 -4.76 4.58 20.38
CA LEU A 254 -4.03 3.97 21.49
C LEU A 254 -2.52 3.88 21.17
N PHE A 255 -2.14 3.42 19.97
CA PHE A 255 -0.73 3.35 19.58
C PHE A 255 -0.08 4.73 19.42
N ILE A 256 -0.83 5.75 18.97
CA ILE A 256 -0.36 7.14 18.98
C ILE A 256 -0.06 7.59 20.41
N LEU A 257 -0.98 7.36 21.37
CA LEU A 257 -0.77 7.71 22.77
C LEU A 257 0.43 7.00 23.38
N ILE A 258 0.59 5.69 23.09
CA ILE A 258 1.75 4.92 23.53
C ILE A 258 3.03 5.54 22.98
N SER A 259 3.07 5.88 21.69
CA SER A 259 4.25 6.50 21.05
C SER A 259 4.63 7.85 21.69
N VAL A 260 3.63 8.63 22.13
CA VAL A 260 3.84 9.90 22.82
C VAL A 260 4.36 9.67 24.26
N ILE A 261 3.74 8.73 25.01
CA ILE A 261 4.13 8.42 26.40
C ILE A 261 5.58 7.92 26.47
N PHE A 262 5.99 7.11 25.53
CA PHE A 262 7.38 6.61 25.45
C PHE A 262 8.37 7.59 24.82
N ASN A 263 7.95 8.84 24.55
CA ASN A 263 8.77 9.88 23.89
C ASN A 263 9.35 9.45 22.53
N ILE A 264 8.74 8.46 21.87
CA ILE A 264 9.14 7.98 20.55
C ILE A 264 8.75 9.01 19.48
N CYS A 265 7.62 9.67 19.70
CA CYS A 265 7.16 10.84 18.98
C CYS A 265 6.74 11.89 19.99
N GLN A 266 7.47 12.99 20.06
CA GLN A 266 6.97 14.15 20.80
C GLN A 266 5.68 14.64 20.10
N SER A 267 4.76 15.18 20.88
CA SER A 267 3.46 15.69 20.38
C SER A 267 3.58 16.58 19.13
N GLY A 268 4.73 17.25 18.92
CA GLY A 268 4.97 18.11 17.79
C GLY A 268 4.97 17.43 16.41
N VAL A 269 5.36 16.15 16.27
CA VAL A 269 5.35 15.48 14.95
C VAL A 269 3.92 15.15 14.52
N TYR A 270 3.09 14.69 15.45
CA TYR A 270 1.67 14.49 15.17
C TYR A 270 0.94 15.84 15.02
N TRP A 271 1.36 16.85 15.78
CA TRP A 271 0.81 18.21 15.71
C TRP A 271 0.99 18.83 14.32
N PHE A 272 2.13 18.60 13.66
CA PHE A 272 2.39 19.06 12.30
C PHE A 272 1.36 18.55 11.28
N PHE A 273 0.89 17.31 11.42
CA PHE A 273 -0.11 16.73 10.51
C PHE A 273 -1.56 17.12 10.84
N PHE A 274 -1.86 17.47 12.10
CA PHE A 274 -3.23 17.76 12.53
C PHE A 274 -3.51 19.26 12.66
N TYR A 275 -2.49 20.09 12.82
CA TYR A 275 -2.63 21.53 13.09
C TYR A 275 -2.08 22.46 12.01
N TYR A 276 -1.33 21.96 11.04
CA TYR A 276 -0.97 22.70 9.83
C TYR A 276 -1.72 22.11 8.64
N PRO A 277 -3.00 22.46 8.41
CA PRO A 277 -3.58 22.40 7.08
C PRO A 277 -2.84 23.48 6.30
N GLY A 278 -1.99 23.05 5.34
CA GLY A 278 -1.22 23.91 4.45
C GLY A 278 -2.07 24.87 3.67
#